data_28b6e4284c0d3f4d735836ddbe1562de
#
_entry.id   28b6e4284c0d3f4d735836ddbe1562de
#
_cell.length_a   1.000
_cell.length_b   1.000
_cell.length_c   1.000
_cell.angle_alpha   90.00
_cell.angle_beta   90.00
_cell.angle_gamma   90.00
#
_symmetry.space_group_name_H-M   'P 1'
#
loop_
_entity.id
_entity.type
_entity.pdbx_description
1 polymer ?
#
loop_
_entity_poly.entity_id
_entity_poly.type
_entity_poly.pdbx_seq_one_letter_code
_entity_poly.pdbx_strand_id
1 'polypeptide(L)'
;MSWSHYRTLTKVENKNERLFYEIEAEKEGWSVPVLERQIHSFLFARLLKSRDKNGVLKLATEGQAVKNPADTIKDPYILDFLGLPDSKQLHESELESAIIENLQSFLLELGKGFAFVARQKRLQYEDEFFYVDLVFYNCILKCYLLIDLKIGKLEHQDVGQMTKLDAWDK
;
A
#
# COMPACT_ATOMS: atom_id res chain seq x y z
N MET A 1 -21.30 8.05 8.08
CA MET A 1 -20.25 8.61 8.97
C MET A 1 -20.85 9.14 10.28
N SER A 2 -20.09 9.18 11.42
CA SER A 2 -20.51 9.74 12.72
C SER A 2 -20.02 11.19 12.90
N TRP A 3 -20.54 11.90 13.91
CA TRP A 3 -20.07 13.24 14.29
C TRP A 3 -18.56 13.31 14.54
N SER A 4 -17.97 12.25 15.11
CA SER A 4 -16.54 12.18 15.38
C SER A 4 -15.70 12.19 14.09
N HIS A 5 -16.19 11.60 12.99
CA HIS A 5 -15.52 11.68 11.69
C HIS A 5 -15.49 13.13 11.18
N TYR A 6 -16.61 13.84 11.25
CA TYR A 6 -16.67 15.24 10.81
C TYR A 6 -15.74 16.12 11.63
N ARG A 7 -15.67 15.91 12.95
CA ARG A 7 -14.72 16.62 13.81
C ARG A 7 -13.26 16.36 13.43
N THR A 8 -12.91 15.16 13.01
CA THR A 8 -11.57 14.86 12.48
C THR A 8 -11.34 15.57 11.17
N LEU A 9 -12.30 15.52 10.25
CA LEU A 9 -12.19 16.18 8.94
C LEU A 9 -12.06 17.70 9.03
N THR A 10 -12.63 18.37 10.05
CA THR A 10 -12.48 19.83 10.20
C THR A 10 -11.04 20.27 10.47
N LYS A 11 -10.17 19.36 10.91
CA LYS A 11 -8.74 19.62 11.09
C LYS A 11 -7.96 19.66 9.77
N VAL A 12 -8.53 19.17 8.68
CA VAL A 12 -7.91 19.17 7.34
C VAL A 12 -8.24 20.50 6.66
N GLU A 13 -7.25 21.37 6.51
CA GLU A 13 -7.43 22.73 5.97
C GLU A 13 -7.75 22.71 4.47
N ASN A 14 -7.07 21.87 3.70
CA ASN A 14 -7.28 21.78 2.25
C ASN A 14 -8.66 21.20 1.93
N LYS A 15 -9.48 21.97 1.21
CA LYS A 15 -10.85 21.59 0.86
C LYS A 15 -10.93 20.33 0.01
N ASN A 16 -10.04 20.17 -0.97
CA ASN A 16 -10.04 19.01 -1.86
C ASN A 16 -9.59 17.74 -1.11
N GLU A 17 -8.59 17.87 -0.25
CA GLU A 17 -8.13 16.81 0.61
C GLU A 17 -9.19 16.36 1.59
N ARG A 18 -9.89 17.30 2.23
CA ARG A 18 -11.00 17.02 3.15
C ARG A 18 -12.13 16.29 2.45
N LEU A 19 -12.54 16.76 1.26
CA LEU A 19 -13.59 16.12 0.46
C LEU A 19 -13.20 14.69 0.06
N PHE A 20 -11.94 14.49 -0.33
CA PHE A 20 -11.41 13.15 -0.61
C PHE A 20 -11.55 12.21 0.59
N TYR A 21 -11.10 12.64 1.79
CA TYR A 21 -11.19 11.80 2.98
C TYR A 21 -12.64 11.53 3.40
N GLU A 22 -13.54 12.49 3.20
CA GLU A 22 -14.98 12.31 3.45
C GLU A 22 -15.56 11.20 2.56
N ILE A 23 -15.30 11.25 1.25
CA ILE A 23 -15.77 10.28 0.27
C ILE A 23 -15.16 8.89 0.55
N GLU A 24 -13.86 8.83 0.80
CA GLU A 24 -13.17 7.55 1.06
C GLU A 24 -13.66 6.92 2.38
N ALA A 25 -13.80 7.72 3.44
CA ALA A 25 -14.26 7.22 4.73
C ALA A 25 -15.69 6.65 4.64
N GLU A 26 -16.56 7.25 3.81
CA GLU A 26 -17.90 6.75 3.59
C GLU A 26 -17.91 5.49 2.74
N LYS A 27 -17.20 5.49 1.60
CA LYS A 27 -17.13 4.35 0.68
C LYS A 27 -16.52 3.11 1.32
N GLU A 28 -15.46 3.28 2.07
CA GLU A 28 -14.68 2.19 2.67
C GLU A 28 -15.12 1.86 4.11
N GLY A 29 -16.09 2.59 4.64
CA GLY A 29 -16.58 2.37 6.00
C GLY A 29 -15.52 2.58 7.09
N TRP A 30 -14.60 3.54 6.90
CA TRP A 30 -13.51 3.77 7.85
C TRP A 30 -14.03 4.14 9.24
N SER A 31 -13.40 3.58 10.26
CA SER A 31 -13.56 4.06 11.64
C SER A 31 -12.79 5.37 11.84
N VAL A 32 -13.10 6.12 12.90
CA VAL A 32 -12.39 7.37 13.22
C VAL A 32 -10.88 7.18 13.34
N PRO A 33 -10.37 6.13 14.04
CA PRO A 33 -8.92 5.88 14.10
C PRO A 33 -8.30 5.60 12.72
N VAL A 34 -9.02 4.88 11.84
CA VAL A 34 -8.55 4.63 10.47
C VAL A 34 -8.49 5.92 9.67
N LEU A 35 -9.53 6.77 9.74
CA LEU A 35 -9.55 8.07 9.10
C LEU A 35 -8.39 8.96 9.57
N GLU A 36 -8.19 9.09 10.88
CA GLU A 36 -7.09 9.87 11.47
C GLU A 36 -5.72 9.38 10.95
N ARG A 37 -5.55 8.08 10.91
CA ARG A 37 -4.33 7.47 10.38
C ARG A 37 -4.12 7.78 8.90
N GLN A 38 -5.14 7.68 8.05
CA GLN A 38 -5.03 7.99 6.62
C GLN A 38 -4.70 9.48 6.39
N ILE A 39 -5.22 10.38 7.22
CA ILE A 39 -4.86 11.80 7.18
C ILE A 39 -3.39 11.98 7.58
N HIS A 40 -2.95 11.37 8.69
CA HIS A 40 -1.57 11.51 9.16
C HIS A 40 -0.54 10.88 8.23
N SER A 41 -0.90 9.81 7.52
CA SER A 41 -0.04 9.19 6.50
C SER A 41 -0.05 9.93 5.15
N PHE A 42 -0.70 11.11 5.08
CA PHE A 42 -0.78 11.95 3.87
C PHE A 42 -1.28 11.20 2.64
N LEU A 43 -2.27 10.31 2.80
CA LEU A 43 -2.79 9.48 1.71
C LEU A 43 -3.14 10.30 0.47
N PHE A 44 -3.85 11.41 0.62
CA PHE A 44 -4.22 12.28 -0.50
C PHE A 44 -2.99 12.80 -1.25
N ALA A 45 -2.00 13.32 -0.54
CA ALA A 45 -0.76 13.83 -1.14
C ALA A 45 0.04 12.74 -1.86
N ARG A 46 0.08 11.53 -1.31
CA ARG A 46 0.74 10.38 -1.95
C ARG A 46 0.08 9.96 -3.26
N LEU A 47 -1.26 9.97 -3.29
CA LEU A 47 -2.02 9.67 -4.51
C LEU A 47 -1.93 10.77 -5.56
N LEU A 48 -1.55 11.99 -5.17
CA LEU A 48 -1.37 13.10 -6.10
C LEU A 48 -0.03 13.11 -6.83
N LYS A 49 1.01 12.51 -6.28
CA LYS A 49 2.37 12.55 -6.84
C LYS A 49 2.44 12.09 -8.31
N SER A 50 1.54 11.21 -8.73
CA SER A 50 1.48 10.66 -10.09
C SER A 50 0.39 11.27 -10.97
N ARG A 51 -0.30 12.36 -10.54
CA ARG A 51 -1.49 12.89 -11.21
C ARG A 51 -1.34 14.36 -11.63
N ASP A 52 -1.92 14.68 -12.78
CA ASP A 52 -2.09 16.06 -13.26
C ASP A 52 -3.22 16.81 -12.52
N LYS A 53 -3.44 18.09 -12.84
CA LYS A 53 -4.49 18.91 -12.21
C LYS A 53 -5.90 18.33 -12.32
N ASN A 54 -6.22 17.68 -13.45
CA ASN A 54 -7.53 17.05 -13.67
C ASN A 54 -7.67 15.77 -12.83
N GLY A 55 -6.56 15.02 -12.67
CA GLY A 55 -6.48 13.88 -11.77
C GLY A 55 -6.68 14.26 -10.31
N VAL A 56 -6.16 15.42 -9.88
CA VAL A 56 -6.40 15.97 -8.53
C VAL A 56 -7.87 16.22 -8.27
N LEU A 57 -8.54 16.89 -9.20
CA LEU A 57 -9.97 17.23 -9.04
C LEU A 57 -10.83 15.95 -8.98
N LYS A 58 -10.56 14.99 -9.87
CA LYS A 58 -11.28 13.70 -9.87
C LYS A 58 -11.03 12.93 -8.57
N LEU A 59 -9.80 12.88 -8.09
CA LEU A 59 -9.49 12.24 -6.81
C LEU A 59 -10.26 12.87 -5.65
N ALA A 60 -10.38 14.20 -5.64
CA ALA A 60 -11.10 14.92 -4.59
C ALA A 60 -12.62 14.73 -4.66
N THR A 61 -13.22 14.51 -5.84
CA THR A 61 -14.67 14.44 -6.04
C THR A 61 -15.21 13.02 -6.18
N GLU A 62 -14.40 12.09 -6.65
CA GLU A 62 -14.80 10.70 -6.93
C GLU A 62 -14.14 9.70 -5.99
N GLY A 63 -13.10 10.13 -5.25
CA GLY A 63 -12.24 9.25 -4.46
C GLY A 63 -11.27 8.43 -5.31
N GLN A 64 -10.63 7.45 -4.71
CA GLN A 64 -9.69 6.59 -5.43
C GLN A 64 -10.43 5.62 -6.36
N ALA A 65 -10.17 5.72 -7.67
CA ALA A 65 -10.59 4.74 -8.67
C ALA A 65 -9.36 3.95 -9.12
N VAL A 66 -9.39 2.64 -8.92
CA VAL A 66 -8.33 1.73 -9.34
C VAL A 66 -8.63 1.26 -10.76
N LYS A 67 -7.87 1.74 -11.74
CA LYS A 67 -8.01 1.37 -13.16
C LYS A 67 -6.79 0.61 -13.68
N ASN A 68 -5.61 0.94 -13.14
CA ASN A 68 -4.35 0.34 -13.53
C ASN A 68 -3.63 -0.22 -12.30
N PRO A 69 -2.71 -1.18 -12.45
CA PRO A 69 -1.90 -1.69 -11.35
C PRO A 69 -1.18 -0.59 -10.56
N ALA A 70 -0.66 0.44 -11.23
CA ALA A 70 0.00 1.56 -10.60
C ALA A 70 -0.92 2.41 -9.69
N ASP A 71 -2.23 2.42 -9.94
CA ASP A 71 -3.19 3.12 -9.06
C ASP A 71 -3.42 2.38 -7.73
N THR A 72 -3.06 1.11 -7.67
CA THR A 72 -3.30 0.23 -6.53
C THR A 72 -2.20 0.34 -5.49
N ILE A 73 -0.95 0.49 -5.95
CA ILE A 73 0.22 0.54 -5.09
C ILE A 73 0.44 1.99 -4.65
N LYS A 74 0.39 2.22 -3.35
CA LYS A 74 0.73 3.51 -2.75
C LYS A 74 2.26 3.61 -2.63
N ASP A 75 2.81 4.83 -2.80
CA ASP A 75 4.23 5.11 -2.57
C ASP A 75 4.62 4.68 -1.14
N PRO A 76 5.68 3.90 -0.94
CA PRO A 76 5.98 3.17 0.31
C PRO A 76 6.51 4.02 1.48
N TYR A 77 5.87 5.12 1.82
CA TYR A 77 6.02 5.77 3.14
C TYR A 77 5.46 4.91 4.29
N ILE A 78 5.52 3.62 4.08
CA ILE A 78 4.68 2.60 4.66
C ILE A 78 5.17 2.18 6.04
N LEU A 79 6.44 2.39 6.34
CA LEU A 79 7.08 1.70 7.47
C LEU A 79 6.98 2.45 8.79
N ASP A 80 6.59 3.72 8.79
CA ASP A 80 6.43 4.49 10.04
C ASP A 80 5.43 3.86 11.02
N PHE A 81 4.39 3.20 10.50
CA PHE A 81 3.39 2.56 11.37
C PHE A 81 3.89 1.29 12.07
N LEU A 82 4.97 0.70 11.60
CA LEU A 82 5.55 -0.49 12.21
C LEU A 82 6.33 -0.15 13.48
N GLY A 83 6.61 1.15 13.74
CA GLY A 83 7.37 1.59 14.91
C GLY A 83 8.80 1.05 14.95
N LEU A 84 9.32 0.64 13.80
CA LEU A 84 10.67 0.08 13.70
C LEU A 84 11.72 1.18 13.87
N PRO A 85 12.85 0.90 14.54
CA PRO A 85 13.96 1.84 14.62
C PRO A 85 14.54 2.14 13.24
N ASP A 86 15.22 3.27 13.10
CA ASP A 86 15.85 3.69 11.84
C ASP A 86 16.60 2.56 11.15
N SER A 87 16.39 2.43 9.86
CA SER A 87 16.69 1.30 8.96
C SER A 87 18.15 0.77 8.93
N LYS A 88 19.07 1.39 9.65
CA LYS A 88 20.49 1.00 9.64
C LYS A 88 20.82 -0.28 10.44
N GLN A 89 19.89 -0.79 11.23
CA GLN A 89 20.11 -1.97 12.10
C GLN A 89 19.05 -3.06 11.96
N LEU A 90 18.10 -2.90 11.03
CA LEU A 90 17.05 -3.89 10.82
C LEU A 90 17.52 -4.99 9.86
N HIS A 91 17.14 -6.25 10.16
CA HIS A 91 17.23 -7.36 9.23
C HIS A 91 15.93 -7.52 8.44
N GLU A 92 16.01 -8.01 7.19
CA GLU A 92 14.85 -8.24 6.32
C GLU A 92 13.81 -9.14 6.99
N SER A 93 14.24 -10.15 7.75
CA SER A 93 13.37 -11.04 8.53
C SER A 93 12.61 -10.33 9.65
N GLU A 94 13.20 -9.31 10.28
CA GLU A 94 12.52 -8.50 11.30
C GLU A 94 11.45 -7.61 10.67
N LEU A 95 11.74 -7.03 9.51
CA LEU A 95 10.79 -6.25 8.73
C LEU A 95 9.61 -7.12 8.28
N GLU A 96 9.88 -8.31 7.74
CA GLU A 96 8.85 -9.28 7.36
C GLU A 96 7.95 -9.64 8.54
N SER A 97 8.54 -9.97 9.68
CA SER A 97 7.81 -10.34 10.91
C SER A 97 6.92 -9.17 11.38
N ALA A 98 7.46 -7.96 11.41
CA ALA A 98 6.70 -6.77 11.81
C ALA A 98 5.53 -6.46 10.86
N ILE A 99 5.69 -6.68 9.55
CA ILE A 99 4.60 -6.55 8.58
C ILE A 99 3.51 -7.59 8.85
N ILE A 100 3.89 -8.85 9.12
CA ILE A 100 2.92 -9.91 9.40
C ILE A 100 2.18 -9.65 10.72
N GLU A 101 2.85 -9.22 11.78
CA GLU A 101 2.23 -8.87 13.06
C GLU A 101 1.25 -7.70 12.91
N ASN A 102 1.53 -6.79 12.00
CA ASN A 102 0.68 -5.62 11.71
C ASN A 102 -0.04 -5.73 10.36
N LEU A 103 -0.35 -6.95 9.91
CA LEU A 103 -0.85 -7.21 8.57
C LEU A 103 -2.08 -6.38 8.19
N GLN A 104 -3.03 -6.21 9.12
CA GLN A 104 -4.22 -5.39 8.87
C GLN A 104 -3.85 -3.94 8.55
N SER A 105 -2.91 -3.38 9.31
CA SER A 105 -2.41 -2.03 9.09
C SER A 105 -1.64 -1.93 7.77
N PHE A 106 -0.83 -2.93 7.47
CA PHE A 106 -0.09 -2.99 6.21
C PHE A 106 -1.03 -3.05 4.99
N LEU A 107 -2.09 -3.87 5.03
CA LEU A 107 -3.08 -3.94 3.95
C LEU A 107 -3.79 -2.61 3.71
N LEU A 108 -4.11 -1.85 4.78
CA LEU A 108 -4.68 -0.51 4.66
C LEU A 108 -3.72 0.48 3.98
N GLU A 109 -2.41 0.35 4.27
CA GLU A 109 -1.38 1.18 3.65
C GLU A 109 -1.07 0.75 2.21
N LEU A 110 -1.08 -0.55 1.93
CA LEU A 110 -0.81 -1.09 0.60
C LEU A 110 -1.82 -0.59 -0.44
N GLY A 111 -3.09 -0.49 -0.07
CA GLY A 111 -4.14 0.02 -0.95
C GLY A 111 -5.43 -0.79 -0.91
N LYS A 112 -6.24 -0.64 -1.98
CA LYS A 112 -7.56 -1.27 -2.08
C LYS A 112 -7.49 -2.65 -2.70
N GLY A 113 -8.34 -3.53 -2.16
CA GLY A 113 -8.62 -4.84 -2.75
C GLY A 113 -7.55 -5.89 -2.55
N PHE A 114 -6.58 -5.67 -1.67
CA PHE A 114 -5.55 -6.67 -1.37
C PHE A 114 -6.01 -7.67 -0.33
N ALA A 115 -5.70 -8.94 -0.59
CA ALA A 115 -5.81 -10.04 0.35
C ALA A 115 -4.44 -10.70 0.50
N PHE A 116 -4.06 -11.01 1.75
CA PHE A 116 -2.82 -11.75 2.02
C PHE A 116 -2.99 -13.21 1.63
N VAL A 117 -2.01 -13.76 0.90
CA VAL A 117 -2.03 -15.13 0.40
C VAL A 117 -1.00 -15.99 1.12
N ALA A 118 0.26 -15.55 1.17
CA ALA A 118 1.33 -16.34 1.76
C ALA A 118 2.54 -15.47 2.15
N ARG A 119 3.35 -15.99 3.10
CA ARG A 119 4.71 -15.53 3.37
C ARG A 119 5.71 -16.61 2.97
N GLN A 120 6.95 -16.22 2.66
CA GLN A 120 8.06 -17.12 2.30
C GLN A 120 7.63 -18.18 1.28
N LYS A 121 6.96 -17.71 0.22
CA LYS A 121 6.40 -18.59 -0.80
C LYS A 121 7.51 -19.08 -1.72
N ARG A 122 7.73 -20.40 -1.73
CA ARG A 122 8.60 -21.03 -2.72
C ARG A 122 7.86 -21.11 -4.07
N LEU A 123 8.46 -20.55 -5.08
CA LEU A 123 8.02 -20.64 -6.47
C LEU A 123 9.07 -21.42 -7.27
N GLN A 124 8.63 -22.18 -8.23
CA GLN A 124 9.50 -22.91 -9.15
C GLN A 124 9.28 -22.35 -10.56
N TYR A 125 10.37 -21.94 -11.19
CA TYR A 125 10.37 -21.52 -12.58
C TYR A 125 11.48 -22.28 -13.30
N GLU A 126 11.11 -23.08 -14.31
CA GLU A 126 12.02 -24.04 -14.95
C GLU A 126 12.67 -24.96 -13.91
N ASP A 127 13.97 -25.00 -13.83
CA ASP A 127 14.76 -25.79 -12.85
C ASP A 127 15.24 -24.97 -11.64
N GLU A 128 14.83 -23.68 -11.56
CA GLU A 128 15.24 -22.79 -10.47
C GLU A 128 14.11 -22.63 -9.43
N PHE A 129 14.51 -22.43 -8.17
CA PHE A 129 13.59 -22.13 -7.09
C PHE A 129 13.83 -20.73 -6.58
N PHE A 130 12.73 -19.98 -6.42
CA PHE A 130 12.73 -18.62 -5.89
C PHE A 130 11.89 -18.59 -4.61
N TYR A 131 12.27 -17.73 -3.69
CA TYR A 131 11.49 -17.46 -2.49
C TYR A 131 11.04 -16.01 -2.56
N VAL A 132 9.75 -15.79 -2.32
CA VAL A 132 9.13 -14.47 -2.27
C VAL A 132 8.66 -14.23 -0.86
N ASP A 133 9.04 -13.11 -0.27
CA ASP A 133 8.76 -12.83 1.15
C ASP A 133 7.27 -12.73 1.42
N LEU A 134 6.53 -11.96 0.62
CA LEU A 134 5.10 -11.77 0.78
C LEU A 134 4.36 -11.88 -0.55
N VAL A 135 3.24 -12.59 -0.53
CA VAL A 135 2.35 -12.73 -1.69
C VAL A 135 0.97 -12.22 -1.32
N PHE A 136 0.47 -11.29 -2.11
CA PHE A 136 -0.90 -10.77 -2.03
C PHE A 136 -1.67 -11.05 -3.32
N TYR A 137 -2.98 -11.09 -3.23
CA TYR A 137 -3.88 -11.10 -4.38
C TYR A 137 -4.71 -9.83 -4.39
N ASN A 138 -4.78 -9.15 -5.51
CA ASN A 138 -5.66 -7.99 -5.67
C ASN A 138 -6.97 -8.43 -6.32
N CYS A 139 -8.07 -8.38 -5.55
CA CYS A 139 -9.40 -8.80 -5.99
C CYS A 139 -10.02 -7.88 -7.06
N ILE A 140 -9.58 -6.62 -7.14
CA ILE A 140 -10.07 -5.65 -8.11
C ILE A 140 -9.40 -5.87 -9.46
N LEU A 141 -8.08 -5.97 -9.46
CA LEU A 141 -7.25 -6.15 -10.66
C LEU A 141 -7.14 -7.61 -11.08
N LYS A 142 -7.53 -8.55 -10.20
CA LYS A 142 -7.46 -10.00 -10.42
C LYS A 142 -6.04 -10.48 -10.74
N CYS A 143 -5.05 -9.95 -10.03
CA CYS A 143 -3.64 -10.31 -10.19
C CYS A 143 -2.97 -10.55 -8.84
N TYR A 144 -1.86 -11.28 -8.87
CA TYR A 144 -0.98 -11.43 -7.72
C TYR A 144 -0.02 -10.24 -7.63
N LEU A 145 0.30 -9.84 -6.40
CA LEU A 145 1.40 -8.93 -6.08
C LEU A 145 2.44 -9.71 -5.29
N LEU A 146 3.62 -9.80 -5.85
CA LEU A 146 4.79 -10.41 -5.21
C LEU A 146 5.65 -9.30 -4.62
N ILE A 147 6.03 -9.44 -3.35
CA ILE A 147 6.87 -8.48 -2.65
C ILE A 147 8.10 -9.21 -2.11
N ASP A 148 9.26 -8.76 -2.52
CA ASP A 148 10.56 -9.14 -1.97
C ASP A 148 11.09 -7.96 -1.17
N LEU A 149 11.39 -8.18 0.12
CA LEU A 149 11.79 -7.13 1.05
C LEU A 149 13.30 -6.98 1.01
N LYS A 150 13.78 -5.75 0.81
CA LYS A 150 15.20 -5.44 0.83
C LYS A 150 15.48 -4.26 1.73
N ILE A 151 16.53 -4.40 2.53
CA ILE A 151 17.05 -3.32 3.36
C ILE A 151 18.35 -2.82 2.75
N GLY A 152 18.39 -1.54 2.36
CA GLY A 152 19.55 -0.94 1.75
C GLY A 152 19.38 -0.62 0.27
N LYS A 153 20.46 -0.71 -0.49
CA LYS A 153 20.43 -0.42 -1.94
C LYS A 153 20.04 -1.68 -2.71
N LEU A 154 19.11 -1.51 -3.65
CA LEU A 154 18.79 -2.55 -4.61
C LEU A 154 19.99 -2.82 -5.53
N GLU A 155 20.30 -4.10 -5.73
CA GLU A 155 21.30 -4.57 -6.67
C GLU A 155 20.65 -5.07 -7.97
N HIS A 156 21.43 -5.17 -9.05
CA HIS A 156 20.93 -5.69 -10.32
C HIS A 156 20.38 -7.13 -10.22
N GLN A 157 20.91 -7.90 -9.30
CA GLN A 157 20.46 -9.27 -9.04
C GLN A 157 19.04 -9.30 -8.49
N ASP A 158 18.69 -8.39 -7.57
CA ASP A 158 17.35 -8.31 -6.96
C ASP A 158 16.29 -7.99 -8.03
N VAL A 159 16.60 -7.01 -8.89
CA VAL A 159 15.73 -6.66 -10.02
C VAL A 159 15.61 -7.82 -11.02
N GLY A 160 16.71 -8.53 -11.30
CA GLY A 160 16.73 -9.67 -12.19
C GLY A 160 15.86 -10.83 -11.68
N GLN A 161 15.85 -11.09 -10.37
CA GLN A 161 15.00 -12.10 -9.75
C GLN A 161 13.52 -11.77 -9.94
N MET A 162 13.11 -10.55 -9.65
CA MET A 162 11.71 -10.13 -9.79
C MET A 162 11.25 -10.12 -11.26
N THR A 163 12.11 -9.75 -12.20
CA THR A 163 11.80 -9.80 -13.65
C THR A 163 11.54 -11.23 -14.14
N LYS A 164 12.29 -12.23 -13.64
CA LYS A 164 12.03 -13.66 -13.96
C LYS A 164 10.68 -14.11 -13.41
N LEU A 165 10.30 -13.65 -12.21
CA LEU A 165 9.02 -13.97 -11.59
C LEU A 165 7.82 -13.34 -12.31
N ASP A 166 7.97 -12.15 -12.89
CA ASP A 166 6.94 -11.50 -13.71
C ASP A 166 6.62 -12.30 -14.99
N ALA A 167 7.57 -13.08 -15.49
CA ALA A 167 7.36 -13.93 -16.66
C ALA A 167 6.60 -15.23 -16.36
N TRP A 168 6.42 -15.56 -15.08
CA TRP A 168 5.81 -16.82 -14.63
C TRP A 168 4.29 -16.88 -14.82
N ASP A 169 3.61 -15.73 -14.95
CA ASP A 169 2.14 -15.61 -15.05
C ASP A 169 1.64 -15.51 -16.51
N LYS A 170 2.45 -15.91 -17.48
CA LYS A 170 2.10 -15.99 -18.91
C LYS A 170 2.07 -17.44 -19.38
#